data_8210a693f3fa1f2598fd3b5ae2ad8bdf
#
_entry.id   8210a693f3fa1f2598fd3b5ae2ad8bdf
#
_cell.length_a   1.000
_cell.length_b   1.000
_cell.length_c   1.000
_cell.angle_alpha   90.00
_cell.angle_beta   90.00
_cell.angle_gamma   90.00
#
_symmetry.space_group_name_H-M   'P 1'
#
loop_
_entity.id
_entity.type
_entity.pdbx_description
1 polymer ?
#
loop_
_entity_poly.entity_id
_entity_poly.type
_entity_poly.pdbx_seq_one_letter_code
_entity_poly.pdbx_strand_id
1 'polypeptide(L)'
;MDWYVYMCGLASQVETAKKSGKLTGDTLQLTLAAYNAGLGSVLKYGGIPPFTETTNYVKRIVDLARTKYTSSGGAGDSGPTVGALSPKLVMGDGYHVDIEKMGLHYTRFPDYDTYQCTWWAAMRRNQIGKPVDAHMGNGAQWNDTAARLGYQVGRSPKPGDVMCFEAGVHGSSGYYGHVAVVEQVNSDGSILISQSGTGWMAVVTETISASELAAMGSGVSFIH
;
A
#
# COMPACT_ATOMS: atom_id res chain seq x y z
N MET A 1 -6.91 20.17 5.29
CA MET A 1 -6.33 19.99 3.93
C MET A 1 -5.89 18.55 3.88
N ASP A 2 -6.46 17.78 2.97
CA ASP A 2 -6.20 16.36 2.85
C ASP A 2 -4.73 16.16 2.41
N TRP A 3 -3.96 15.40 3.17
CA TRP A 3 -2.55 15.13 2.90
C TRP A 3 -2.33 14.56 1.49
N TYR A 4 -3.26 13.74 1.04
CA TYR A 4 -3.25 13.15 -0.29
C TYR A 4 -3.36 14.20 -1.40
N VAL A 5 -4.35 15.10 -1.30
CA VAL A 5 -4.52 16.21 -2.27
C VAL A 5 -3.26 17.08 -2.28
N TYR A 6 -2.67 17.28 -1.11
CA TYR A 6 -1.43 18.05 -0.97
C TYR A 6 -0.26 17.36 -1.67
N MET A 7 -0.04 16.06 -1.45
CA MET A 7 1.04 15.28 -2.08
C MET A 7 0.88 15.16 -3.59
N CYS A 8 -0.33 14.92 -4.09
CA CYS A 8 -0.63 14.92 -5.52
C CYS A 8 -0.39 16.30 -6.15
N GLY A 9 -0.78 17.35 -5.45
CA GLY A 9 -0.50 18.73 -5.87
C GLY A 9 1.00 19.01 -5.95
N LEU A 10 1.78 18.55 -4.97
CA LEU A 10 3.24 18.67 -5.00
C LEU A 10 3.87 17.86 -6.15
N ALA A 11 3.45 16.62 -6.35
CA ALA A 11 3.95 15.78 -7.45
C ALA A 11 3.69 16.43 -8.81
N SER A 12 2.48 16.94 -9.03
CA SER A 12 2.12 17.66 -10.25
C SER A 12 2.96 18.92 -10.46
N GLN A 13 3.23 19.69 -9.40
CA GLN A 13 4.08 20.88 -9.46
C GLN A 13 5.55 20.53 -9.76
N VAL A 14 6.05 19.45 -9.14
CA VAL A 14 7.39 18.91 -9.43
C VAL A 14 7.50 18.48 -10.89
N GLU A 15 6.53 17.75 -11.42
CA GLU A 15 6.51 17.33 -12.83
C GLU A 15 6.48 18.55 -13.77
N THR A 16 5.69 19.54 -13.48
CA THR A 16 5.63 20.78 -14.25
C THR A 16 6.98 21.51 -14.25
N ALA A 17 7.64 21.57 -13.08
CA ALA A 17 8.94 22.17 -12.95
C ALA A 17 10.05 21.37 -13.68
N LYS A 18 9.96 20.05 -13.69
CA LYS A 18 10.85 19.19 -14.50
C LYS A 18 10.68 19.43 -16.00
N LYS A 19 9.43 19.46 -16.48
CA LYS A 19 9.12 19.74 -17.89
C LYS A 19 9.62 21.12 -18.34
N SER A 20 9.64 22.10 -17.43
CA SER A 20 10.19 23.44 -17.71
C SER A 20 11.71 23.56 -17.52
N GLY A 21 12.41 22.46 -17.24
CA GLY A 21 13.85 22.43 -17.03
C GLY A 21 14.33 23.04 -15.71
N LYS A 22 13.43 23.38 -14.78
CA LYS A 22 13.77 23.97 -13.48
C LYS A 22 14.24 22.95 -12.45
N LEU A 23 13.86 21.69 -12.64
CA LEU A 23 14.23 20.59 -11.75
C LEU A 23 14.81 19.42 -12.54
N THR A 24 15.80 18.76 -11.94
CA THR A 24 16.38 17.51 -12.44
C THR A 24 16.37 16.46 -11.33
N GLY A 25 16.09 15.20 -11.68
CA GLY A 25 16.09 14.10 -10.72
C GLY A 25 14.80 13.26 -10.76
N ASP A 26 14.73 12.31 -9.86
CA ASP A 26 13.58 11.41 -9.72
C ASP A 26 12.37 12.16 -9.13
N THR A 27 11.20 11.97 -9.72
CA THR A 27 9.98 12.69 -9.33
C THR A 27 9.54 12.37 -7.90
N LEU A 28 9.64 11.11 -7.49
CA LEU A 28 9.28 10.69 -6.13
C LEU A 28 10.20 11.36 -5.11
N GLN A 29 11.50 11.31 -5.34
CA GLN A 29 12.49 11.91 -4.44
C GLN A 29 12.32 13.43 -4.32
N LEU A 30 12.07 14.10 -5.44
CA LEU A 30 11.80 15.54 -5.47
C LEU A 30 10.48 15.90 -4.77
N THR A 31 9.46 15.08 -4.91
CA THR A 31 8.18 15.27 -4.22
C THR A 31 8.33 15.09 -2.71
N LEU A 32 9.06 14.07 -2.27
CA LEU A 32 9.40 13.86 -0.86
C LEU A 32 10.23 15.02 -0.30
N ALA A 33 11.20 15.52 -1.06
CA ALA A 33 11.98 16.69 -0.68
C ALA A 33 11.11 17.95 -0.59
N ALA A 34 10.20 18.14 -1.54
CA ALA A 34 9.26 19.26 -1.53
C ALA A 34 8.26 19.19 -0.35
N TYR A 35 7.87 18.00 0.05
CA TYR A 35 7.05 17.79 1.25
C TYR A 35 7.81 18.19 2.53
N ASN A 36 9.05 17.74 2.67
CA ASN A 36 9.86 17.98 3.87
C ASN A 36 10.43 19.41 3.95
N ALA A 37 11.00 19.93 2.86
CA ALA A 37 11.72 21.22 2.84
C ALA A 37 10.95 22.35 2.17
N GLY A 38 9.76 22.06 1.62
CA GLY A 38 8.98 22.99 0.81
C GLY A 38 9.42 23.03 -0.66
N LEU A 39 8.46 23.12 -1.57
CA LEU A 39 8.72 23.21 -3.02
C LEU A 39 9.64 24.37 -3.39
N GLY A 40 9.52 25.49 -2.69
CA GLY A 40 10.38 26.65 -2.91
C GLY A 40 11.86 26.35 -2.72
N SER A 41 12.21 25.54 -1.72
CA SER A 41 13.59 25.10 -1.50
C SER A 41 14.05 24.17 -2.64
N VAL A 42 13.21 23.22 -3.04
CA VAL A 42 13.53 22.29 -4.14
C VAL A 42 13.76 23.05 -5.45
N LEU A 43 12.93 24.03 -5.75
CA LEU A 43 13.09 24.91 -6.94
C LEU A 43 14.36 25.76 -6.86
N LYS A 44 14.66 26.30 -5.68
CA LYS A 44 15.88 27.15 -5.47
C LYS A 44 17.16 26.36 -5.74
N TYR A 45 17.20 25.11 -5.33
CA TYR A 45 18.38 24.25 -5.51
C TYR A 45 18.37 23.44 -6.81
N GLY A 46 17.29 23.49 -7.59
CA GLY A 46 17.15 22.73 -8.83
C GLY A 46 17.05 21.21 -8.62
N GLY A 47 16.84 20.78 -7.39
CA GLY A 47 16.83 19.38 -6.97
C GLY A 47 16.60 19.23 -5.48
N ILE A 48 17.02 18.10 -4.91
CA ILE A 48 16.94 17.89 -3.46
C ILE A 48 17.86 18.88 -2.75
N PRO A 49 17.32 19.75 -1.85
CA PRO A 49 18.15 20.71 -1.16
C PRO A 49 19.16 20.00 -0.23
N PRO A 50 20.37 20.51 -0.06
CA PRO A 50 21.43 19.88 0.74
C PRO A 50 21.21 20.07 2.26
N PHE A 51 19.98 19.95 2.70
CA PHE A 51 19.63 19.96 4.11
C PHE A 51 19.73 18.55 4.67
N THR A 52 20.50 18.39 5.75
CA THR A 52 20.72 17.07 6.37
C THR A 52 19.41 16.35 6.70
N GLU A 53 18.43 17.08 7.22
CA GLU A 53 17.11 16.53 7.52
C GLU A 53 16.41 16.02 6.24
N THR A 54 16.35 16.84 5.19
CA THR A 54 15.67 16.52 3.94
C THR A 54 16.34 15.35 3.21
N THR A 55 17.67 15.37 3.13
CA THR A 55 18.42 14.28 2.48
C THR A 55 18.26 12.95 3.22
N ASN A 56 18.28 12.97 4.56
CA ASN A 56 18.03 11.79 5.37
C ASN A 56 16.58 11.30 5.25
N TYR A 57 15.62 12.23 5.25
CA TYR A 57 14.19 11.89 5.06
C TYR A 57 13.96 11.21 3.73
N VAL A 58 14.40 11.80 2.62
CA VAL A 58 14.25 11.22 1.28
C VAL A 58 14.96 9.87 1.19
N LYS A 59 16.23 9.82 1.64
CA LYS A 59 17.01 8.57 1.64
C LYS A 59 16.31 7.47 2.41
N ARG A 60 15.86 7.76 3.63
CA ARG A 60 15.20 6.79 4.50
C ARG A 60 13.95 6.20 3.85
N ILE A 61 13.11 7.03 3.22
CA ILE A 61 11.88 6.56 2.58
C ILE A 61 12.22 5.74 1.33
N VAL A 62 13.17 6.20 0.51
CA VAL A 62 13.60 5.48 -0.70
C VAL A 62 14.29 4.15 -0.33
N ASP A 63 15.14 4.14 0.71
CA ASP A 63 15.80 2.92 1.18
C ASP A 63 14.77 1.93 1.80
N LEU A 64 13.81 2.42 2.56
CA LEU A 64 12.70 1.60 3.07
C LEU A 64 11.86 1.04 1.91
N ALA A 65 11.55 1.85 0.91
CA ALA A 65 10.87 1.37 -0.29
C ALA A 65 11.70 0.30 -1.01
N ARG A 66 13.00 0.52 -1.18
CA ARG A 66 13.90 -0.45 -1.81
C ARG A 66 14.08 -1.71 -0.96
N THR A 67 14.39 -1.59 0.32
CA THR A 67 14.66 -2.74 1.19
C THR A 67 13.40 -3.56 1.46
N LYS A 68 12.24 -2.91 1.61
CA LYS A 68 10.97 -3.62 1.77
C LYS A 68 10.41 -4.17 0.45
N TYR A 69 10.75 -3.57 -0.70
CA TYR A 69 10.13 -3.90 -1.99
C TYR A 69 11.11 -4.42 -3.05
N THR A 70 12.42 -4.48 -2.78
CA THR A 70 13.41 -5.07 -3.69
C THR A 70 14.16 -6.27 -3.09
N SER A 71 13.90 -6.61 -1.83
CA SER A 71 14.61 -7.70 -1.14
C SER A 71 14.10 -9.09 -1.46
N SER A 72 13.57 -9.32 -2.65
CA SER A 72 13.36 -10.69 -3.13
C SER A 72 13.38 -10.80 -4.64
N GLY A 73 14.51 -10.38 -5.23
CA GLY A 73 14.94 -10.92 -6.52
C GLY A 73 15.52 -12.32 -6.35
N GLY A 74 14.87 -13.18 -5.60
CA GLY A 74 15.18 -14.59 -5.50
C GLY A 74 14.11 -15.38 -6.25
N ALA A 75 14.52 -16.18 -7.23
CA ALA A 75 13.67 -17.20 -7.83
C ALA A 75 13.11 -18.06 -6.69
N GLY A 76 11.89 -17.77 -6.29
CA GLY A 76 11.22 -18.45 -5.21
C GLY A 76 10.90 -19.87 -5.63
N ASP A 77 11.38 -20.78 -4.85
CA ASP A 77 10.93 -22.16 -4.86
C ASP A 77 9.40 -22.18 -4.70
N SER A 78 8.73 -22.66 -5.74
CA SER A 78 7.27 -22.80 -5.76
C SER A 78 6.88 -23.99 -4.91
N GLY A 79 6.95 -23.84 -3.59
CA GLY A 79 6.28 -24.76 -2.69
C GLY A 79 4.79 -24.83 -3.00
N PRO A 80 4.08 -25.92 -2.65
CA PRO A 80 2.68 -26.08 -2.99
C PRO A 80 1.85 -24.94 -2.40
N THR A 81 1.30 -24.13 -3.29
CA THR A 81 0.47 -22.98 -2.97
C THR A 81 -0.89 -23.43 -2.50
N VAL A 82 -1.29 -23.10 -1.29
CA VAL A 82 -2.62 -23.40 -0.78
C VAL A 82 -3.54 -22.22 -1.09
N GLY A 83 -4.40 -22.42 -2.09
CA GLY A 83 -5.51 -21.51 -2.38
C GLY A 83 -5.12 -20.13 -2.88
N ALA A 84 -4.57 -20.05 -4.09
CA ALA A 84 -4.42 -18.76 -4.78
C ALA A 84 -5.76 -18.24 -5.28
N LEU A 85 -5.95 -16.92 -5.22
CA LEU A 85 -7.15 -16.27 -5.75
C LEU A 85 -7.21 -16.32 -7.28
N SER A 86 -8.43 -16.34 -7.83
CA SER A 86 -8.70 -16.19 -9.24
C SER A 86 -9.66 -14.99 -9.43
N PRO A 87 -9.39 -14.06 -10.36
CA PRO A 87 -8.20 -13.98 -11.17
C PRO A 87 -6.95 -13.68 -10.31
N LYS A 88 -5.88 -14.43 -10.56
CA LYS A 88 -4.62 -14.27 -9.82
C LYS A 88 -3.96 -12.97 -10.21
N LEU A 89 -3.62 -12.16 -9.22
CA LEU A 89 -2.60 -11.13 -9.42
C LEU A 89 -1.26 -11.84 -9.52
N VAL A 90 -0.70 -11.93 -10.71
CA VAL A 90 0.55 -12.67 -10.95
C VAL A 90 1.70 -11.76 -10.60
N MET A 91 2.08 -11.76 -9.34
CA MET A 91 3.16 -10.90 -8.92
C MET A 91 3.92 -11.50 -7.78
N GLY A 92 5.22 -11.27 -7.82
CA GLY A 92 6.09 -11.51 -6.70
C GLY A 92 5.97 -10.38 -5.68
N ASP A 93 6.58 -10.60 -4.55
CA ASP A 93 6.76 -9.60 -3.51
C ASP A 93 7.41 -8.31 -4.06
N GLY A 94 6.90 -7.16 -3.62
CA GLY A 94 7.40 -5.85 -4.04
C GLY A 94 7.07 -5.44 -5.48
N TYR A 95 6.30 -6.22 -6.22
CA TYR A 95 5.94 -5.86 -7.59
C TYR A 95 4.82 -4.82 -7.62
N HIS A 96 5.02 -3.76 -8.38
CA HIS A 96 4.01 -2.74 -8.64
C HIS A 96 3.02 -3.20 -9.70
N VAL A 97 1.74 -3.19 -9.35
CA VAL A 97 0.65 -3.50 -10.29
C VAL A 97 0.30 -2.24 -11.06
N ASP A 98 0.46 -2.29 -12.36
CA ASP A 98 -0.10 -1.28 -13.25
C ASP A 98 -1.60 -1.59 -13.44
N ILE A 99 -2.43 -0.83 -12.74
CA ILE A 99 -3.88 -1.02 -12.72
C ILE A 99 -4.48 -0.90 -14.11
N GLU A 100 -3.99 0.02 -14.94
CA GLU A 100 -4.48 0.24 -16.30
C GLU A 100 -4.15 -0.96 -17.19
N LYS A 101 -2.92 -1.46 -17.13
CA LYS A 101 -2.51 -2.66 -17.90
C LYS A 101 -3.25 -3.91 -17.48
N MET A 102 -3.70 -3.99 -16.25
CA MET A 102 -4.50 -5.12 -15.77
C MET A 102 -5.97 -5.03 -16.17
N GLY A 103 -6.40 -3.99 -16.87
CA GLY A 103 -7.80 -3.77 -17.21
C GLY A 103 -8.67 -3.54 -15.98
N LEU A 104 -8.08 -3.19 -14.86
CA LEU A 104 -8.76 -2.78 -13.66
C LEU A 104 -9.27 -1.37 -13.85
N HIS A 105 -10.38 -1.24 -14.55
CA HIS A 105 -11.00 0.06 -14.75
C HIS A 105 -11.34 0.71 -13.42
N TYR A 106 -11.01 1.95 -13.34
CA TYR A 106 -11.35 2.92 -12.35
C TYR A 106 -12.87 3.01 -12.12
N THR A 107 -13.43 2.11 -11.38
CA THR A 107 -14.71 2.35 -10.76
C THR A 107 -14.42 2.96 -9.40
N ARG A 108 -14.59 4.26 -9.30
CA ARG A 108 -14.66 4.93 -8.03
C ARG A 108 -15.72 4.20 -7.20
N PHE A 109 -15.28 3.46 -6.21
CA PHE A 109 -16.19 3.06 -5.15
C PHE A 109 -16.64 4.34 -4.47
N PRO A 110 -17.93 4.59 -4.36
CA PRO A 110 -18.43 5.94 -4.06
C PRO A 110 -17.85 6.56 -2.81
N ASP A 111 -17.33 5.78 -1.88
CA ASP A 111 -16.91 6.25 -0.56
C ASP A 111 -15.42 6.03 -0.25
N TYR A 112 -14.63 5.52 -1.19
CA TYR A 112 -13.20 5.30 -0.99
C TYR A 112 -12.37 6.02 -2.05
N ASP A 113 -11.38 6.80 -1.59
CA ASP A 113 -10.45 7.48 -2.46
C ASP A 113 -9.53 6.48 -3.16
N THR A 114 -9.32 6.69 -4.43
CA THR A 114 -8.44 5.87 -5.25
C THR A 114 -7.02 5.84 -4.69
N TYR A 115 -6.37 4.69 -4.82
CA TYR A 115 -5.07 4.38 -4.25
C TYR A 115 -5.00 4.41 -2.71
N GLN A 116 -6.13 4.49 -2.02
CA GLN A 116 -6.18 4.20 -0.61
C GLN A 116 -6.20 2.68 -0.36
N CYS A 117 -5.76 2.27 0.81
CA CYS A 117 -5.80 0.85 1.19
C CYS A 117 -7.24 0.30 1.17
N THR A 118 -8.18 1.09 1.67
CA THR A 118 -9.61 0.77 1.71
C THR A 118 -10.22 0.66 0.31
N TRP A 119 -9.84 1.54 -0.61
CA TRP A 119 -10.26 1.46 -2.01
C TRP A 119 -9.81 0.14 -2.65
N TRP A 120 -8.53 -0.22 -2.51
CA TRP A 120 -8.03 -1.45 -3.09
C TRP A 120 -8.69 -2.68 -2.50
N ALA A 121 -8.78 -2.75 -1.17
CA ALA A 121 -9.42 -3.88 -0.49
C ALA A 121 -10.87 -4.07 -0.95
N ALA A 122 -11.65 -2.99 -1.05
CA ALA A 122 -13.03 -3.04 -1.55
C ALA A 122 -13.09 -3.48 -3.02
N MET A 123 -12.25 -2.91 -3.88
CA MET A 123 -12.15 -3.30 -5.29
C MET A 123 -11.78 -4.76 -5.46
N ARG A 124 -10.72 -5.20 -4.78
CA ARG A 124 -10.23 -6.56 -4.92
C ARG A 124 -11.24 -7.58 -4.41
N ARG A 125 -11.88 -7.31 -3.28
CA ARG A 125 -12.98 -8.13 -2.76
C ARG A 125 -14.13 -8.24 -3.75
N ASN A 126 -14.48 -7.14 -4.41
CA ASN A 126 -15.51 -7.16 -5.46
C ASN A 126 -15.10 -8.01 -6.68
N GLN A 127 -13.83 -7.90 -7.13
CA GLN A 127 -13.29 -8.71 -8.24
C GLN A 127 -13.38 -10.21 -7.98
N ILE A 128 -13.16 -10.63 -6.76
CA ILE A 128 -13.19 -12.06 -6.38
C ILE A 128 -14.58 -12.53 -5.93
N GLY A 129 -15.62 -11.70 -6.11
CA GLY A 129 -16.99 -12.07 -5.76
C GLY A 129 -17.29 -12.12 -4.27
N LYS A 130 -16.48 -11.45 -3.44
CA LYS A 130 -16.66 -11.35 -1.98
C LYS A 130 -16.76 -9.86 -1.54
N PRO A 131 -17.73 -9.10 -2.03
CA PRO A 131 -17.80 -7.68 -1.76
C PRO A 131 -17.86 -7.38 -0.25
N VAL A 132 -17.32 -6.23 0.14
CA VAL A 132 -17.48 -5.67 1.47
C VAL A 132 -18.44 -4.48 1.42
N ASP A 133 -18.95 -4.07 2.58
CA ASP A 133 -19.77 -2.87 2.69
C ASP A 133 -18.98 -1.62 2.28
N ALA A 134 -19.67 -0.64 1.72
CA ALA A 134 -19.07 0.61 1.26
C ALA A 134 -18.65 1.54 2.41
N HIS A 135 -19.16 1.32 3.62
CA HIS A 135 -18.98 2.21 4.78
C HIS A 135 -18.22 1.54 5.92
N MET A 136 -17.11 0.87 5.61
CA MET A 136 -16.31 0.18 6.61
C MET A 136 -15.48 1.13 7.50
N GLY A 137 -15.32 2.39 7.09
CA GLY A 137 -14.51 3.39 7.78
C GLY A 137 -13.03 3.33 7.43
N ASN A 138 -12.17 3.82 8.34
CA ASN A 138 -10.72 3.76 8.21
C ASN A 138 -10.18 2.34 8.39
N GLY A 139 -8.98 2.06 7.92
CA GLY A 139 -8.39 0.72 7.94
C GLY A 139 -8.49 0.01 9.30
N ALA A 140 -8.11 0.70 10.38
CA ALA A 140 -8.19 0.16 11.75
C ALA A 140 -9.63 -0.04 12.29
N GLN A 141 -10.65 0.41 11.55
CA GLN A 141 -12.06 0.27 11.96
C GLN A 141 -12.76 -0.88 11.23
N TRP A 142 -12.13 -1.44 10.21
CA TRP A 142 -12.76 -2.42 9.34
C TRP A 142 -13.14 -3.71 10.07
N ASN A 143 -12.28 -4.21 10.94
CA ASN A 143 -12.56 -5.42 11.74
C ASN A 143 -13.80 -5.24 12.64
N ASP A 144 -13.88 -4.11 13.36
CA ASP A 144 -15.01 -3.82 14.25
C ASP A 144 -16.31 -3.58 13.46
N THR A 145 -16.20 -2.83 12.35
CA THR A 145 -17.35 -2.58 11.47
C THR A 145 -17.82 -3.87 10.82
N ALA A 146 -16.90 -4.71 10.34
CA ALA A 146 -17.23 -6.03 9.77
C ALA A 146 -17.98 -6.90 10.78
N ALA A 147 -17.47 -6.98 12.01
CA ALA A 147 -18.14 -7.75 13.07
C ALA A 147 -19.56 -7.24 13.32
N ARG A 148 -19.76 -5.92 13.38
CA ARG A 148 -21.11 -5.31 13.55
C ARG A 148 -22.05 -5.59 12.39
N LEU A 149 -21.52 -5.69 11.17
CA LEU A 149 -22.27 -6.00 9.96
C LEU A 149 -22.47 -7.51 9.74
N GLY A 150 -21.98 -8.36 10.63
CA GLY A 150 -22.17 -9.81 10.58
C GLY A 150 -21.15 -10.58 9.75
N TYR A 151 -20.06 -9.92 9.31
CA TYR A 151 -18.94 -10.64 8.71
C TYR A 151 -18.21 -11.47 9.77
N GLN A 152 -17.68 -12.61 9.35
CA GLN A 152 -16.78 -13.38 10.21
C GLN A 152 -15.43 -12.67 10.28
N VAL A 153 -14.96 -12.40 11.50
CA VAL A 153 -13.64 -11.84 11.77
C VAL A 153 -12.84 -12.83 12.59
N GLY A 154 -11.63 -13.16 12.13
CA GLY A 154 -10.79 -14.18 12.73
C GLY A 154 -9.32 -13.83 12.79
N ARG A 155 -8.50 -14.79 13.23
CA ARG A 155 -7.04 -14.64 13.36
C ARG A 155 -6.26 -15.46 12.36
N SER A 156 -6.90 -16.36 11.65
CA SER A 156 -6.26 -17.24 10.67
C SER A 156 -6.55 -16.73 9.26
N PRO A 157 -5.52 -16.42 8.46
CA PRO A 157 -5.70 -15.92 7.10
C PRO A 157 -6.26 -16.99 6.17
N LYS A 158 -7.11 -16.57 5.25
CA LYS A 158 -7.55 -17.37 4.10
C LYS A 158 -7.42 -16.52 2.83
N PRO A 159 -7.20 -17.13 1.67
CA PRO A 159 -7.21 -16.40 0.42
C PRO A 159 -8.54 -15.65 0.21
N GLY A 160 -8.44 -14.38 -0.12
CA GLY A 160 -9.58 -13.49 -0.30
C GLY A 160 -9.99 -12.72 0.95
N ASP A 161 -9.39 -12.97 2.10
CA ASP A 161 -9.67 -12.20 3.30
C ASP A 161 -9.13 -10.77 3.19
N VAL A 162 -9.79 -9.86 3.89
CA VAL A 162 -9.17 -8.57 4.17
C VAL A 162 -8.36 -8.70 5.45
N MET A 163 -7.05 -8.48 5.36
CA MET A 163 -6.17 -8.33 6.51
C MET A 163 -6.27 -6.90 7.04
N CYS A 164 -6.70 -6.74 8.27
CA CYS A 164 -6.80 -5.47 8.96
C CYS A 164 -5.61 -5.31 9.89
N PHE A 165 -4.93 -4.17 9.81
CA PHE A 165 -3.85 -3.79 10.70
C PHE A 165 -4.32 -2.69 11.63
N GLU A 166 -4.14 -2.90 12.91
CA GLU A 166 -4.34 -1.85 13.91
C GLU A 166 -3.39 -0.66 13.65
N ALA A 167 -3.71 0.47 14.23
CA ALA A 167 -2.91 1.69 14.06
C ALA A 167 -1.46 1.46 14.52
N GLY A 168 -0.50 1.75 13.62
CA GLY A 168 0.94 1.63 13.87
C GLY A 168 1.51 0.22 13.73
N VAL A 169 0.69 -0.81 13.46
CA VAL A 169 1.16 -2.18 13.29
C VAL A 169 1.75 -2.37 11.89
N HIS A 170 2.91 -3.00 11.80
CA HIS A 170 3.61 -3.32 10.53
C HIS A 170 3.81 -2.09 9.63
N GLY A 171 4.08 -0.94 10.22
CA GLY A 171 4.27 0.32 9.49
C GLY A 171 2.98 0.97 8.98
N SER A 172 1.81 0.49 9.39
CA SER A 172 0.53 1.13 9.11
C SER A 172 0.44 2.54 9.73
N SER A 173 -0.48 3.35 9.23
CA SER A 173 -0.74 4.67 9.83
C SER A 173 -1.02 4.54 11.32
N GLY A 174 -0.33 5.34 12.15
CA GLY A 174 -0.57 5.41 13.60
C GLY A 174 -1.93 5.99 13.99
N TYR A 175 -2.71 6.46 13.02
CA TYR A 175 -4.04 7.02 13.24
C TYR A 175 -5.13 6.24 12.51
N TYR A 176 -4.90 5.89 11.24
CA TYR A 176 -5.91 5.27 10.38
C TYR A 176 -5.80 3.74 10.30
N GLY A 177 -4.67 3.16 10.75
CA GLY A 177 -4.37 1.77 10.49
C GLY A 177 -4.18 1.48 9.00
N HIS A 178 -4.43 0.22 8.60
CA HIS A 178 -4.29 -0.21 7.21
C HIS A 178 -5.15 -1.43 6.92
N VAL A 179 -5.43 -1.67 5.64
CA VAL A 179 -6.04 -2.91 5.15
C VAL A 179 -5.35 -3.39 3.88
N ALA A 180 -5.25 -4.70 3.75
CA ALA A 180 -4.72 -5.40 2.58
C ALA A 180 -5.60 -6.61 2.24
N VAL A 181 -5.40 -7.22 1.08
CA VAL A 181 -6.11 -8.45 0.71
C VAL A 181 -5.13 -9.61 0.67
N VAL A 182 -5.48 -10.72 1.32
CA VAL A 182 -4.71 -11.96 1.29
C VAL A 182 -4.91 -12.62 -0.07
N GLU A 183 -3.86 -12.63 -0.88
CA GLU A 183 -3.88 -13.24 -2.22
C GLU A 183 -3.59 -14.74 -2.15
N GLN A 184 -2.72 -15.13 -1.21
CA GLN A 184 -2.22 -16.49 -1.10
C GLN A 184 -1.82 -16.80 0.34
N VAL A 185 -2.05 -18.03 0.76
CA VAL A 185 -1.52 -18.60 2.00
C VAL A 185 -0.61 -19.76 1.61
N ASN A 186 0.64 -19.71 2.02
CA ASN A 186 1.65 -20.70 1.68
C ASN A 186 1.72 -21.83 2.71
N SER A 187 2.31 -22.96 2.32
CA SER A 187 2.44 -24.12 3.19
C SER A 187 3.37 -23.92 4.40
N ASP A 188 4.29 -22.95 4.30
CA ASP A 188 5.16 -22.52 5.38
C ASP A 188 4.51 -21.53 6.37
N GLY A 189 3.24 -21.18 6.14
CA GLY A 189 2.48 -20.23 6.93
C GLY A 189 2.70 -18.76 6.56
N SER A 190 3.55 -18.47 5.57
CA SER A 190 3.65 -17.12 5.01
C SER A 190 2.42 -16.79 4.17
N ILE A 191 2.15 -15.50 4.00
CA ILE A 191 1.04 -15.02 3.18
C ILE A 191 1.53 -13.99 2.16
N LEU A 192 0.98 -14.03 0.95
CA LEU A 192 1.12 -12.97 -0.02
C LEU A 192 -0.11 -12.05 0.11
N ILE A 193 0.12 -10.77 0.31
CA ILE A 193 -0.93 -9.76 0.33
C ILE A 193 -0.80 -8.82 -0.86
N SER A 194 -1.93 -8.23 -1.26
CA SER A 194 -1.96 -7.07 -2.16
C SER A 194 -2.54 -5.88 -1.42
N GLN A 195 -1.97 -4.71 -1.65
CA GLN A 195 -2.32 -3.51 -0.92
C GLN A 195 -2.08 -2.25 -1.74
N SER A 196 -2.71 -1.15 -1.36
CA SER A 196 -2.46 0.17 -1.92
C SER A 196 -2.38 1.19 -0.79
N GLY A 197 -1.85 2.35 -1.09
CA GLY A 197 -1.75 3.44 -0.13
C GLY A 197 -1.25 4.71 -0.79
N THR A 198 -1.49 5.83 -0.14
CA THR A 198 -1.14 7.16 -0.65
C THR A 198 0.33 7.36 -0.95
N GLY A 199 1.21 6.63 -0.27
CA GLY A 199 2.65 6.71 -0.51
C GLY A 199 3.10 5.97 -1.77
N TRP A 200 2.31 5.04 -2.28
CA TRP A 200 2.69 4.19 -3.41
C TRP A 200 2.07 4.63 -4.74
N MET A 201 0.87 5.20 -4.70
CA MET A 201 0.09 5.55 -5.89
C MET A 201 -0.06 4.36 -6.86
N ALA A 202 -0.07 3.16 -6.32
CA ALA A 202 -0.13 1.89 -7.06
C ALA A 202 -0.63 0.77 -6.14
N VAL A 203 -1.03 -0.36 -6.72
CA VAL A 203 -1.20 -1.60 -5.98
C VAL A 203 0.14 -2.31 -5.93
N VAL A 204 0.57 -2.69 -4.74
CA VAL A 204 1.81 -3.42 -4.49
C VAL A 204 1.50 -4.74 -3.81
N THR A 205 2.41 -5.70 -3.91
CA THR A 205 2.34 -6.97 -3.20
C THR A 205 3.44 -7.08 -2.17
N GLU A 206 3.19 -7.82 -1.11
CA GLU A 206 4.15 -8.09 -0.04
C GLU A 206 3.97 -9.51 0.45
N THR A 207 5.06 -10.21 0.69
CA THR A 207 5.03 -11.50 1.39
C THR A 207 5.36 -11.27 2.87
N ILE A 208 4.42 -11.66 3.73
CA ILE A 208 4.60 -11.61 5.18
C ILE A 208 4.93 -13.03 5.64
N SER A 209 6.09 -13.21 6.25
CA SER A 209 6.50 -14.50 6.79
C SER A 209 5.61 -14.93 7.97
N ALA A 210 5.55 -16.23 8.23
CA ALA A 210 4.82 -16.78 9.37
C ALA A 210 5.30 -16.18 10.72
N SER A 211 6.58 -15.89 10.83
CA SER A 211 7.17 -15.28 12.04
C SER A 211 6.75 -13.81 12.22
N GLU A 212 6.75 -13.03 11.14
CA GLU A 212 6.25 -11.64 11.17
C GLU A 212 4.76 -11.60 11.50
N LEU A 213 3.96 -12.47 10.87
CA LEU A 213 2.54 -12.57 11.14
C LEU A 213 2.27 -12.92 12.61
N ALA A 214 3.00 -13.88 13.16
CA ALA A 214 2.90 -14.24 14.58
C ALA A 214 3.31 -13.10 15.50
N ALA A 215 4.36 -12.34 15.14
CA ALA A 215 4.83 -11.20 15.93
C ALA A 215 3.83 -10.06 16.00
N MET A 216 2.97 -9.88 14.99
CA MET A 216 1.90 -8.87 15.01
C MET A 216 0.79 -9.21 16.02
N GLY A 217 0.60 -10.46 16.37
CA GLY A 217 -0.31 -10.93 17.43
C GLY A 217 -1.72 -10.37 17.27
N SER A 218 -2.22 -9.68 18.31
CA SER A 218 -3.55 -9.05 18.27
C SER A 218 -3.63 -7.80 17.40
N GLY A 219 -2.52 -7.31 16.89
CA GLY A 219 -2.47 -6.13 16.01
C GLY A 219 -2.99 -6.38 14.60
N VAL A 220 -3.34 -7.63 14.26
CA VAL A 220 -3.95 -7.95 12.95
C VAL A 220 -5.15 -8.87 13.11
N SER A 221 -6.10 -8.75 12.18
CA SER A 221 -7.27 -9.62 12.07
C SER A 221 -7.67 -9.80 10.60
N PHE A 222 -8.51 -10.78 10.32
CA PHE A 222 -8.92 -11.15 8.97
C PHE A 222 -10.43 -11.15 8.87
N ILE A 223 -10.98 -10.46 7.86
CA ILE A 223 -12.40 -10.47 7.50
C ILE A 223 -12.58 -11.51 6.39
N HIS A 224 -13.33 -12.55 6.67
CA HIS A 224 -13.56 -13.70 5.77
C HIS A 224 -14.60 -13.44 4.69
#